data_a2535f4a896acb3bfccba6911a95ef63
#
_entry.id   a2535f4a896acb3bfccba6911a95ef63
#
_cell.length_a   1.000
_cell.length_b   1.000
_cell.length_c   1.000
_cell.angle_alpha   90.00
_cell.angle_beta   90.00
_cell.angle_gamma   90.00
#
_symmetry.space_group_name_H-M   'P 1'
#
loop_
_entity.id
_entity.type
_entity.pdbx_description
1 polymer ?
#
loop_
_entity_poly.entity_id
_entity_poly.type
_entity_poly.pdbx_seq_one_letter_code
_entity_poly.pdbx_strand_id
1 'polypeptide(L)'
;MERVNVLSIARISAEDRVKVEAVDSAVHVTDAGGWFDGEIRETWAAFASERYLTPGAIGAGTREQRDQLLADAEVILGGWPFPLDLRARAPNLKWFHQRPARQQPSGWRHMGQFGVGYDIAGLR
;
A
#
# COMPACT_ATOMS: atom_id res chain seq x y z
N MET A 1 15.86 -19.11 7.86
CA MET A 1 14.56 -18.87 7.20
C MET A 1 14.48 -17.43 6.75
N GLU A 2 14.17 -17.24 5.49
CA GLU A 2 14.07 -15.89 4.95
C GLU A 2 12.82 -15.20 5.48
N ARG A 3 13.00 -13.94 5.79
CA ARG A 3 11.92 -13.08 6.24
C ARG A 3 11.26 -12.44 5.02
N VAL A 4 9.93 -12.42 5.00
CA VAL A 4 9.17 -11.74 3.97
C VAL A 4 8.70 -10.40 4.52
N ASN A 5 9.18 -9.33 3.94
CA ASN A 5 8.82 -7.99 4.37
C ASN A 5 7.60 -7.49 3.62
N VAL A 6 6.51 -7.34 4.35
CA VAL A 6 5.25 -6.80 3.83
C VAL A 6 5.11 -5.37 4.34
N LEU A 7 5.00 -4.43 3.44
CA LEU A 7 4.75 -3.03 3.77
C LEU A 7 3.30 -2.70 3.48
N SER A 8 2.58 -2.22 4.47
CA SER A 8 1.22 -1.74 4.26
C SER A 8 1.25 -0.22 4.14
N ILE A 9 0.98 0.31 2.95
CA ILE A 9 0.80 1.75 2.74
C ILE A 9 -0.68 2.13 2.78
N ALA A 10 -1.57 1.15 2.64
CA ALA A 10 -2.98 1.33 2.95
C ALA A 10 -3.15 1.19 4.46
N ARG A 11 -4.14 1.88 5.01
CA ARG A 11 -4.44 1.73 6.43
C ARG A 11 -4.98 0.33 6.68
N ILE A 12 -4.39 -0.35 7.64
CA ILE A 12 -4.73 -1.71 7.98
C ILE A 12 -5.06 -1.77 9.47
N SER A 13 -6.10 -2.50 9.83
CA SER A 13 -6.45 -2.68 11.24
C SER A 13 -5.46 -3.65 11.90
N ALA A 14 -5.37 -3.56 13.23
CA ALA A 14 -4.55 -4.49 13.98
C ALA A 14 -5.00 -5.94 13.77
N GLU A 15 -6.30 -6.15 13.66
CA GLU A 15 -6.85 -7.47 13.39
C GLU A 15 -6.40 -8.03 12.04
N ASP A 16 -6.47 -7.21 11.00
CA ASP A 16 -6.05 -7.63 9.66
C ASP A 16 -4.54 -7.87 9.62
N ARG A 17 -3.77 -7.06 10.31
CA ARG A 17 -2.32 -7.25 10.41
C ARG A 17 -1.99 -8.60 11.02
N VAL A 18 -2.67 -8.96 12.09
CA VAL A 18 -2.48 -10.27 12.74
C VAL A 18 -2.82 -11.39 11.77
N LYS A 19 -3.90 -11.26 11.01
CA LYS A 19 -4.29 -12.27 10.02
C LYS A 19 -3.24 -12.46 8.94
N VAL A 20 -2.64 -11.38 8.47
CA VAL A 20 -1.59 -11.46 7.44
C VAL A 20 -0.35 -12.14 8.01
N GLU A 21 0.06 -11.74 9.21
CA GLU A 21 1.24 -12.31 9.85
C GLU A 21 1.04 -13.77 10.24
N ALA A 22 -0.19 -14.20 10.44
CA ALA A 22 -0.51 -15.59 10.78
C ALA A 22 -0.36 -16.56 9.61
N VAL A 23 -0.24 -16.05 8.38
CA VAL A 23 -0.08 -16.89 7.19
C VAL A 23 1.20 -17.72 7.26
N ASP A 24 2.28 -17.11 7.74
CA ASP A 24 3.56 -17.79 7.90
C ASP A 24 4.40 -17.00 8.89
N SER A 25 5.19 -17.70 9.70
CA SER A 25 6.06 -17.05 10.69
C SER A 25 7.14 -16.16 10.08
N ALA A 26 7.46 -16.37 8.80
CA ALA A 26 8.42 -15.53 8.10
C ALA A 26 7.83 -14.16 7.69
N VAL A 27 6.51 -14.03 7.67
CA VAL A 27 5.86 -12.79 7.26
C VAL A 27 5.97 -11.74 8.35
N HIS A 28 6.47 -10.58 7.98
CA HIS A 28 6.56 -9.43 8.87
C HIS A 28 5.89 -8.22 8.21
N VAL A 29 4.88 -7.70 8.87
CA VAL A 29 4.14 -6.55 8.35
C VAL A 29 4.61 -5.26 9.03
N THR A 30 5.00 -4.30 8.22
CA THR A 30 5.27 -2.94 8.67
C THR A 30 4.08 -2.08 8.27
N ASP A 31 3.46 -1.45 9.25
CA ASP A 31 2.31 -0.58 9.02
C ASP A 31 2.79 0.85 8.77
N ALA A 32 2.65 1.31 7.54
CA ALA A 32 2.95 2.69 7.14
C ALA A 32 1.70 3.36 6.58
N GLY A 33 0.53 2.98 7.09
CA GLY A 33 -0.73 3.55 6.65
C GLY A 33 -0.76 5.06 6.81
N GLY A 34 -1.01 5.76 5.72
CA GLY A 34 -1.05 7.21 5.71
C GLY A 34 0.30 7.90 5.55
N TRP A 35 1.40 7.18 5.63
CA TRP A 35 2.74 7.78 5.55
C TRP A 35 3.01 8.49 4.22
N PHE A 36 2.44 7.98 3.12
CA PHE A 36 2.70 8.50 1.79
C PHE A 36 1.65 9.51 1.31
N ASP A 37 0.72 9.89 2.17
CA ASP A 37 -0.40 10.76 1.79
C ASP A 37 0.07 12.11 1.22
N GLY A 38 1.10 12.69 1.80
CA GLY A 38 1.64 13.96 1.30
C GLY A 38 2.19 13.86 -0.11
N GLU A 39 2.95 12.81 -0.37
CA GLU A 39 3.50 12.56 -1.70
C GLU A 39 2.39 12.30 -2.73
N ILE A 40 1.39 11.56 -2.32
CA ILE A 40 0.26 11.25 -3.20
C ILE A 40 -0.50 12.53 -3.56
N ARG A 41 -0.71 13.43 -2.61
CA ARG A 41 -1.35 14.72 -2.89
C ARG A 41 -0.61 15.54 -3.93
N GLU A 42 0.71 15.48 -3.88
CA GLU A 42 1.54 16.27 -4.79
C GLU A 42 1.56 15.70 -6.21
N THR A 43 1.39 14.39 -6.35
CA THR A 43 1.61 13.70 -7.62
C THR A 43 0.33 13.25 -8.32
N TRP A 44 -0.77 13.09 -7.58
CA TRP A 44 -2.04 12.67 -8.14
C TRP A 44 -2.97 13.85 -8.37
N ALA A 45 -3.92 13.68 -9.28
CA ALA A 45 -4.93 14.70 -9.52
C ALA A 45 -5.73 14.98 -8.25
N ALA A 46 -6.14 16.23 -8.07
CA ALA A 46 -6.83 16.68 -6.87
C ALA A 46 -8.08 15.85 -6.57
N PHE A 47 -8.83 15.44 -7.59
CA PHE A 47 -10.06 14.68 -7.35
C PHE A 47 -9.78 13.34 -6.66
N ALA A 48 -8.68 12.70 -6.98
CA ALA A 48 -8.31 11.43 -6.36
C ALA A 48 -7.87 11.64 -4.92
N SER A 49 -7.06 12.65 -4.68
CA SER A 49 -6.58 12.98 -3.34
C SER A 49 -7.73 13.36 -2.42
N GLU A 50 -8.64 14.18 -2.89
CA GLU A 50 -9.77 14.63 -2.08
C GLU A 50 -10.74 13.51 -1.75
N ARG A 51 -10.91 12.57 -2.68
CA ARG A 51 -11.87 11.49 -2.52
C ARG A 51 -11.36 10.38 -1.59
N TYR A 52 -10.08 10.05 -1.69
CA TYR A 52 -9.56 8.83 -1.05
C TYR A 52 -8.61 9.07 0.11
N LEU A 53 -8.03 10.25 0.21
CA LEU A 53 -7.14 10.56 1.33
C LEU A 53 -7.89 11.27 2.44
N THR A 54 -7.41 11.09 3.66
CA THR A 54 -7.95 11.82 4.80
C THR A 54 -7.68 13.32 4.60
N PRO A 55 -8.71 14.18 4.75
CA PRO A 55 -8.51 15.62 4.63
C PRO A 55 -7.39 16.12 5.53
N GLY A 56 -6.49 16.92 4.97
CA GLY A 56 -5.39 17.50 5.73
C GLY A 56 -4.23 16.58 6.03
N ALA A 57 -4.31 15.31 5.64
CA ALA A 57 -3.21 14.38 5.87
C ALA A 57 -1.99 14.78 5.04
N ILE A 58 -0.84 14.87 5.70
CA ILE A 58 0.42 15.26 5.08
C ILE A 58 1.45 14.14 5.05
N GLY A 59 1.07 12.97 5.56
CA GLY A 59 1.97 11.84 5.63
C GLY A 59 2.78 11.81 6.91
N ALA A 60 3.78 10.96 6.93
CA ALA A 60 4.65 10.80 8.08
C ALA A 60 6.07 10.46 7.62
N GLY A 61 7.01 10.66 8.53
CA GLY A 61 8.42 10.36 8.27
C GLY A 61 9.05 11.31 7.26
N THR A 62 10.35 11.15 7.07
CA THR A 62 11.08 11.87 6.05
C THR A 62 11.00 11.12 4.73
N ARG A 63 11.34 11.80 3.64
CA ARG A 63 11.44 11.13 2.33
C ARG A 63 12.41 9.95 2.38
N GLU A 64 13.52 10.12 3.08
CA GLU A 64 14.51 9.06 3.22
C GLU A 64 13.97 7.85 3.96
N GLN A 65 13.21 8.08 5.02
CA GLN A 65 12.56 7.00 5.77
C GLN A 65 11.54 6.27 4.90
N ARG A 66 10.75 7.00 4.15
CA ARG A 66 9.78 6.39 3.24
C ARG A 66 10.46 5.61 2.13
N ASP A 67 11.56 6.13 1.58
CA ASP A 67 12.34 5.41 0.57
C ASP A 67 12.92 4.12 1.12
N GLN A 68 13.37 4.12 2.38
CA GLN A 68 13.89 2.92 3.00
C GLN A 68 12.81 1.86 3.19
N LEU A 69 11.62 2.27 3.60
CA LEU A 69 10.50 1.34 3.73
C LEU A 69 10.19 0.67 2.39
N LEU A 70 10.19 1.43 1.32
CA LEU A 70 9.93 0.89 -0.01
C LEU A 70 11.07 -0.01 -0.49
N ALA A 71 12.31 0.39 -0.22
CA ALA A 71 13.48 -0.40 -0.63
C ALA A 71 13.50 -1.78 0.01
N ASP A 72 13.03 -1.88 1.24
CA ASP A 72 13.02 -3.14 1.99
C ASP A 72 11.80 -4.01 1.69
N ALA A 73 10.79 -3.46 1.04
CA ALA A 73 9.53 -4.16 0.81
C ALA A 73 9.65 -5.21 -0.29
N GLU A 74 9.13 -6.39 -0.01
CA GLU A 74 8.98 -7.45 -1.00
C GLU A 74 7.52 -7.58 -1.45
N VAL A 75 6.59 -7.28 -0.56
CA VAL A 75 5.16 -7.23 -0.84
C VAL A 75 4.63 -5.91 -0.32
N ILE A 76 3.82 -5.25 -1.11
CA ILE A 76 3.17 -4.01 -0.68
C ILE A 76 1.66 -4.20 -0.71
N LEU A 77 1.03 -3.87 0.41
CA LEU A 77 -0.42 -3.78 0.49
C LEU A 77 -0.77 -2.31 0.28
N GLY A 78 -1.34 -2.00 -0.87
CA GLY A 78 -1.62 -0.64 -1.25
C GLY A 78 -3.09 -0.37 -1.45
N GLY A 79 -3.40 0.89 -1.60
CA GLY A 79 -4.70 1.36 -1.99
C GLY A 79 -4.57 2.21 -3.25
N TRP A 80 -5.65 2.75 -3.69
CA TRP A 80 -5.66 3.74 -4.77
C TRP A 80 -6.11 5.07 -4.15
N PRO A 81 -5.37 6.16 -4.33
CA PRO A 81 -4.11 6.29 -5.08
C PRO A 81 -2.89 5.77 -4.30
N PHE A 82 -1.78 5.59 -4.99
CA PHE A 82 -0.53 5.10 -4.43
C PHE A 82 0.65 5.91 -5.01
N PRO A 83 1.88 5.82 -4.45
CA PRO A 83 3.03 6.54 -4.99
C PRO A 83 3.30 6.13 -6.44
N LEU A 84 3.38 7.10 -7.34
CA LEU A 84 3.50 6.83 -8.78
C LEU A 84 4.85 6.22 -9.19
N ASP A 85 5.90 6.52 -8.45
CA ASP A 85 7.25 6.03 -8.72
C ASP A 85 7.61 4.81 -7.90
N LEU A 86 6.60 4.06 -7.49
CA LEU A 86 6.72 2.94 -6.57
C LEU A 86 7.74 1.90 -7.04
N ARG A 87 7.67 1.50 -8.30
CA ARG A 87 8.55 0.48 -8.83
C ARG A 87 10.02 0.88 -8.77
N ALA A 88 10.32 2.12 -9.10
CA ALA A 88 11.69 2.62 -9.06
C ALA A 88 12.24 2.67 -7.64
N ARG A 89 11.38 2.96 -6.67
CA ARG A 89 11.77 3.09 -5.26
C ARG A 89 11.78 1.77 -4.51
N ALA A 90 11.15 0.73 -5.06
CA ALA A 90 11.00 -0.57 -4.43
C ALA A 90 11.64 -1.68 -5.28
N PRO A 91 12.99 -1.72 -5.36
CA PRO A 91 13.67 -2.65 -6.25
C PRO A 91 13.49 -4.12 -5.87
N ASN A 92 13.16 -4.41 -4.62
CA ASN A 92 12.93 -5.78 -4.14
C ASN A 92 11.47 -6.21 -4.21
N LEU A 93 10.61 -5.34 -4.70
CA LEU A 93 9.18 -5.61 -4.75
C LEU A 93 8.86 -6.77 -5.70
N LYS A 94 8.12 -7.75 -5.19
CA LYS A 94 7.70 -8.93 -5.93
C LYS A 94 6.21 -8.94 -6.19
N TRP A 95 5.42 -8.33 -5.30
CA TRP A 95 3.96 -8.35 -5.39
C TRP A 95 3.38 -7.07 -4.81
N PHE A 96 2.49 -6.45 -5.58
CA PHE A 96 1.70 -5.32 -5.10
C PHE A 96 0.24 -5.74 -5.05
N HIS A 97 -0.34 -5.75 -3.85
CA HIS A 97 -1.74 -6.09 -3.66
C HIS A 97 -2.53 -4.83 -3.41
N GLN A 98 -3.39 -4.48 -4.33
CA GLN A 98 -4.23 -3.28 -4.21
C GLN A 98 -5.53 -3.63 -3.52
N ARG A 99 -5.82 -2.97 -2.42
CA ARG A 99 -7.09 -3.11 -1.75
C ARG A 99 -8.16 -2.35 -2.52
N PRO A 100 -9.41 -2.82 -2.50
CA PRO A 100 -10.49 -2.11 -3.17
C PRO A 100 -10.78 -0.78 -2.50
N ALA A 101 -11.32 0.18 -3.24
CA ALA A 101 -11.80 1.42 -2.68
C ALA A 101 -12.92 1.14 -1.68
N ARG A 102 -13.00 1.98 -0.63
CA ARG A 102 -13.95 1.76 0.46
C ARG A 102 -15.39 1.68 0.01
N GLN A 103 -15.77 2.55 -0.89
CA GLN A 103 -17.14 2.65 -1.36
C GLN A 103 -17.19 2.21 -2.80
N GLN A 104 -17.37 0.93 -2.98
CA GLN A 104 -17.48 0.38 -4.31
C GLN A 104 -18.92 0.23 -4.70
N PRO A 105 -19.24 0.44 -5.98
CA PRO A 105 -20.55 0.11 -6.50
C PRO A 105 -20.88 -1.36 -6.19
N SER A 106 -22.15 -1.64 -6.00
CA SER A 106 -22.58 -2.98 -5.61
C SER A 106 -22.13 -4.08 -6.57
N GLY A 107 -22.01 -3.77 -7.86
CA GLY A 107 -21.55 -4.75 -8.84
C GLY A 107 -20.09 -5.15 -8.71
N TRP A 108 -19.34 -4.52 -7.85
CA TRP A 108 -17.91 -4.77 -7.69
C TRP A 108 -17.57 -5.71 -6.54
N ARG A 109 -18.56 -6.21 -5.84
CA ARG A 109 -18.34 -7.02 -4.64
C ARG A 109 -17.43 -8.22 -4.90
N HIS A 110 -17.65 -8.90 -6.00
CA HIS A 110 -16.87 -10.09 -6.32
C HIS A 110 -15.41 -9.78 -6.68
N MET A 111 -15.11 -8.57 -7.13
CA MET A 111 -13.76 -8.15 -7.48
C MET A 111 -13.07 -7.44 -6.33
N GLY A 112 -13.83 -6.63 -5.60
CA GLY A 112 -13.27 -5.70 -4.66
C GLY A 112 -13.13 -6.20 -3.24
N GLN A 113 -13.74 -7.32 -2.91
CA GLN A 113 -13.77 -7.77 -1.53
C GLN A 113 -12.38 -8.06 -0.96
N PHE A 114 -11.51 -8.61 -1.78
CA PHE A 114 -10.15 -8.98 -1.37
C PHE A 114 -9.08 -8.14 -2.05
N GLY A 115 -9.48 -7.15 -2.83
CA GLY A 115 -8.55 -6.34 -3.59
C GLY A 115 -8.12 -7.01 -4.89
N VAL A 116 -7.20 -6.37 -5.58
CA VAL A 116 -6.63 -6.85 -6.83
C VAL A 116 -5.13 -6.96 -6.68
N GLY A 117 -4.59 -8.13 -6.97
CA GLY A 117 -3.15 -8.35 -6.92
C GLY A 117 -2.52 -8.11 -8.29
N TYR A 118 -1.35 -7.50 -8.30
CA TYR A 118 -0.56 -7.29 -9.50
C TYR A 118 0.83 -7.82 -9.29
N ASP A 119 1.36 -8.52 -10.28
CA ASP A 119 2.78 -8.84 -10.24
C ASP A 119 3.58 -7.57 -10.57
N ILE A 120 4.90 -7.66 -10.42
CA ILE A 120 5.74 -6.47 -10.60
C ILE A 120 5.71 -5.96 -12.04
N ALA A 121 5.46 -6.83 -13.01
CA ALA A 121 5.39 -6.44 -14.41
C ALA A 121 4.16 -5.60 -14.73
N GLY A 122 3.10 -5.72 -13.94
CA GLY A 122 1.89 -4.93 -14.09
C GLY A 122 2.00 -3.51 -13.53
N LEU A 123 3.05 -3.21 -12.78
CA LEU A 123 3.27 -1.89 -12.20
C LEU A 123 4.09 -1.04 -13.16
N ARG A 124 3.45 -0.12 -13.81
CA ARG A 124 4.14 0.75 -14.76
C ARG A 124 3.78 2.19 -14.56
#